data_db43d8f245cc961a8a78d937f2297669
#
_entry.id   db43d8f245cc961a8a78d937f2297669
#
_cell.length_a   1.000
_cell.length_b   1.000
_cell.length_c   1.000
_cell.angle_alpha   90.00
_cell.angle_beta   90.00
_cell.angle_gamma   90.00
#
_symmetry.space_group_name_H-M   'P 1'
#
loop_
_entity.id
_entity.type
_entity.pdbx_description
1 polymer ?
#
loop_
_entity_poly.entity_id
_entity_poly.type
_entity_poly.pdbx_seq_one_letter_code
_entity_poly.pdbx_strand_id
1 'polypeptide(L)'
;MPLFGALELDAVSARLPRMRDLGTEAWPLPQAEILQLAWEVNDDTQTLLPRAMHPAIPPYVTVVVASYPESPVGPFTLAQLRLMGRAGAHPRGYILGAVATGGDAAEELRARWGFPAAPGTVTLRRHHDQVAVTVLRDGAAILEAALVNPEVISGGDIQYIHSVTLARAPEGGGAAPLLIQVDPHYTFQKAERGRPRLLRIDAAAWNAPGLIVGNPIAASVTTCDTDLPAIRFVMDPERPVVQGTRKIR
;
A
#
# COMPACT_ATOMS: atom_id res chain seq x y z
N MET A 1 -10.18 -20.02 17.56
CA MET A 1 -9.93 -20.24 16.11
C MET A 1 -9.14 -19.07 15.58
N PRO A 2 -8.17 -19.27 14.67
CA PRO A 2 -7.52 -18.13 14.03
C PRO A 2 -8.55 -17.36 13.22
N LEU A 3 -8.47 -16.01 13.31
CA LEU A 3 -9.35 -15.11 12.63
C LEU A 3 -8.83 -14.89 11.20
N PHE A 4 -9.64 -15.17 10.19
CA PHE A 4 -9.32 -14.94 8.78
C PHE A 4 -10.08 -13.72 8.23
N GLY A 5 -9.60 -13.17 7.13
CA GLY A 5 -10.36 -12.20 6.35
C GLY A 5 -11.67 -12.80 5.83
N ALA A 6 -12.60 -11.92 5.49
CA ALA A 6 -13.93 -12.29 5.03
C ALA A 6 -14.37 -11.45 3.81
N LEU A 7 -13.41 -10.94 3.03
CA LEU A 7 -13.72 -10.18 1.81
C LEU A 7 -14.45 -11.07 0.81
N GLU A 8 -15.60 -10.63 0.37
CA GLU A 8 -16.36 -11.27 -0.71
C GLU A 8 -15.80 -10.82 -2.06
N LEU A 9 -15.12 -11.75 -2.78
CA LEU A 9 -14.42 -11.44 -4.03
C LEU A 9 -15.33 -10.92 -5.13
N ASP A 10 -16.56 -11.44 -5.22
CA ASP A 10 -17.55 -11.01 -6.22
C ASP A 10 -17.90 -9.53 -6.06
N ALA A 11 -17.99 -9.05 -4.82
CA ALA A 11 -18.31 -7.64 -4.53
C ALA A 11 -17.20 -6.66 -4.99
N VAL A 12 -15.99 -7.14 -5.18
CA VAL A 12 -14.84 -6.31 -5.57
C VAL A 12 -14.33 -6.60 -6.99
N SER A 13 -14.74 -7.70 -7.60
CA SER A 13 -14.21 -8.23 -8.87
C SER A 13 -14.24 -7.21 -10.01
N ALA A 14 -15.31 -6.42 -10.12
CA ALA A 14 -15.47 -5.43 -11.19
C ALA A 14 -14.42 -4.29 -11.13
N ARG A 15 -13.94 -3.94 -9.92
CA ARG A 15 -12.98 -2.84 -9.69
C ARG A 15 -11.53 -3.29 -9.66
N LEU A 16 -11.28 -4.62 -9.63
CA LEU A 16 -9.92 -5.13 -9.58
C LEU A 16 -9.14 -4.77 -10.84
N PRO A 17 -7.91 -4.26 -10.72
CA PRO A 17 -7.05 -4.03 -11.87
C PRO A 17 -6.75 -5.35 -12.59
N ARG A 18 -6.68 -5.30 -13.91
CA ARG A 18 -6.18 -6.42 -14.71
C ARG A 18 -4.69 -6.22 -14.94
N MET A 19 -3.91 -7.23 -14.65
CA MET A 19 -2.48 -7.22 -14.93
C MET A 19 -2.21 -7.50 -16.41
N ARG A 20 -1.10 -6.95 -16.93
CA ARG A 20 -0.63 -7.21 -18.30
C ARG A 20 0.02 -8.59 -18.37
N ASP A 21 0.90 -8.89 -17.41
CA ASP A 21 1.57 -10.17 -17.24
C ASP A 21 2.03 -10.36 -15.79
N LEU A 22 2.59 -11.52 -15.46
CA LEU A 22 3.19 -11.80 -14.15
C LEU A 22 4.74 -11.77 -14.21
N GLY A 23 5.32 -11.62 -15.40
CA GLY A 23 6.77 -11.54 -15.61
C GLY A 23 7.33 -10.13 -15.48
N THR A 24 6.74 -9.33 -14.62
CA THR A 24 7.11 -7.92 -14.41
C THR A 24 8.60 -7.75 -14.06
N GLU A 25 9.30 -6.89 -14.81
CA GLU A 25 10.65 -6.45 -14.47
C GLU A 25 10.64 -5.46 -13.30
N ALA A 26 11.68 -5.53 -12.47
CA ALA A 26 11.83 -4.61 -11.37
C ALA A 26 12.07 -3.17 -11.84
N TRP A 27 11.50 -2.20 -11.13
CA TRP A 27 11.78 -0.78 -11.33
C TRP A 27 12.70 -0.29 -10.22
N PRO A 28 13.94 0.12 -10.53
CA PRO A 28 14.77 0.83 -9.58
C PRO A 28 14.18 2.23 -9.32
N LEU A 29 14.12 2.62 -8.08
CA LEU A 29 13.53 3.88 -7.61
C LEU A 29 14.52 4.56 -6.65
N PRO A 30 15.56 5.21 -7.16
CA PRO A 30 16.57 5.86 -6.35
C PRO A 30 16.01 7.13 -5.69
N GLN A 31 16.60 7.49 -4.55
CA GLN A 31 16.33 8.73 -3.83
C GLN A 31 14.85 8.97 -3.50
N ALA A 32 14.10 7.90 -3.25
CA ALA A 32 12.70 8.00 -2.85
C ALA A 32 12.56 8.68 -1.49
N GLU A 33 11.60 9.60 -1.37
CA GLU A 33 11.15 10.10 -0.06
C GLU A 33 9.85 9.37 0.30
N ILE A 34 9.85 8.65 1.44
CA ILE A 34 8.72 7.82 1.86
C ILE A 34 8.21 8.28 3.22
N LEU A 35 6.97 8.74 3.28
CA LEU A 35 6.22 9.03 4.50
C LEU A 35 5.31 7.83 4.82
N GLN A 36 5.41 7.28 6.02
CA GLN A 36 4.50 6.28 6.56
C GLN A 36 3.81 6.82 7.80
N LEU A 37 2.51 6.70 7.85
CA LEU A 37 1.65 7.11 8.97
C LEU A 37 0.77 5.93 9.35
N ALA A 38 0.64 5.62 10.65
CA ALA A 38 -0.11 4.47 11.14
C ALA A 38 -1.12 4.87 12.22
N TRP A 39 -2.34 4.29 12.13
CA TRP A 39 -3.42 4.48 13.09
C TRP A 39 -4.16 3.17 13.35
N GLU A 40 -4.64 3.03 14.59
CA GLU A 40 -5.65 2.02 14.91
C GLU A 40 -6.94 2.28 14.12
N VAL A 41 -7.69 1.23 13.89
CA VAL A 41 -9.01 1.31 13.26
C VAL A 41 -10.02 0.46 14.03
N ASN A 42 -11.31 0.63 13.70
CA ASN A 42 -12.39 -0.19 14.25
C ASN A 42 -12.21 -1.69 13.97
N ASP A 43 -12.85 -2.55 14.74
CA ASP A 43 -12.66 -4.01 14.71
C ASP A 43 -13.24 -4.71 13.47
N ASP A 44 -14.19 -4.08 12.76
CA ASP A 44 -14.91 -4.68 11.61
C ASP A 44 -14.10 -4.70 10.29
N THR A 45 -12.78 -4.85 10.38
CA THR A 45 -11.90 -4.81 9.21
C THR A 45 -11.76 -6.14 8.47
N GLN A 46 -12.28 -7.23 9.02
CA GLN A 46 -12.19 -8.56 8.40
C GLN A 46 -12.83 -8.62 7.01
N THR A 47 -13.96 -7.92 6.83
CA THR A 47 -14.69 -7.86 5.55
C THR A 47 -13.90 -7.13 4.45
N LEU A 48 -12.84 -6.42 4.81
CA LEU A 48 -11.95 -5.74 3.88
C LEU A 48 -10.73 -6.59 3.49
N LEU A 49 -10.46 -7.70 4.19
CA LEU A 49 -9.29 -8.55 3.96
C LEU A 49 -9.65 -9.84 3.21
N PRO A 50 -8.84 -10.27 2.21
CA PRO A 50 -8.98 -11.58 1.59
C PRO A 50 -8.90 -12.73 2.62
N ARG A 51 -9.58 -13.84 2.34
CA ARG A 51 -9.59 -15.03 3.23
C ARG A 51 -8.22 -15.66 3.45
N ALA A 52 -7.28 -15.43 2.53
CA ALA A 52 -5.88 -15.84 2.68
C ALA A 52 -5.13 -15.10 3.80
N MET A 53 -5.67 -13.99 4.30
CA MET A 53 -5.00 -13.13 5.28
C MET A 53 -5.65 -13.23 6.65
N HIS A 54 -4.83 -12.97 7.68
CA HIS A 54 -5.29 -12.77 9.05
C HIS A 54 -5.23 -11.27 9.39
N PRO A 55 -6.24 -10.67 9.99
CA PRO A 55 -6.16 -9.28 10.45
C PRO A 55 -5.06 -9.11 11.51
N ALA A 56 -4.49 -7.92 11.61
CA ALA A 56 -3.67 -7.55 12.75
C ALA A 56 -4.55 -7.40 14.00
N ILE A 57 -3.97 -7.62 15.17
CA ILE A 57 -4.64 -7.45 16.47
C ILE A 57 -3.72 -6.62 17.37
N PRO A 58 -4.11 -5.39 17.77
CA PRO A 58 -5.30 -4.66 17.30
C PRO A 58 -5.24 -4.33 15.80
N PRO A 59 -6.39 -4.12 15.14
CA PRO A 59 -6.42 -3.77 13.72
C PRO A 59 -5.88 -2.34 13.53
N TYR A 60 -5.10 -2.14 12.47
CA TYR A 60 -4.57 -0.84 12.12
C TYR A 60 -4.35 -0.69 10.62
N VAL A 61 -4.30 0.56 10.18
CA VAL A 61 -3.96 0.94 8.80
C VAL A 61 -2.67 1.71 8.75
N THR A 62 -2.02 1.66 7.60
CA THR A 62 -0.93 2.56 7.25
C THR A 62 -1.27 3.35 5.98
N VAL A 63 -1.02 4.64 6.02
CA VAL A 63 -0.88 5.46 4.83
C VAL A 63 0.59 5.49 4.47
N VAL A 64 0.93 5.06 3.26
CA VAL A 64 2.28 5.14 2.73
C VAL A 64 2.27 6.07 1.53
N VAL A 65 3.05 7.14 1.60
CA VAL A 65 3.21 8.11 0.52
C VAL A 65 4.67 8.14 0.12
N ALA A 66 4.93 7.84 -1.15
CA ALA A 66 6.27 7.80 -1.69
C ALA A 66 6.41 8.73 -2.89
N SER A 67 7.37 9.62 -2.84
CA SER A 67 7.78 10.45 -3.97
C SER A 67 9.02 9.83 -4.61
N TYR A 68 8.92 9.55 -5.89
CA TYR A 68 9.98 8.94 -6.71
C TYR A 68 10.44 9.96 -7.74
N PRO A 69 11.59 10.61 -7.54
CA PRO A 69 12.12 11.61 -8.47
C PRO A 69 12.54 11.01 -9.81
N GLU A 70 12.92 9.72 -9.79
CA GLU A 70 13.34 8.95 -10.96
C GLU A 70 12.63 7.60 -11.02
N SER A 71 12.11 7.25 -12.20
CA SER A 71 11.55 5.95 -12.51
C SER A 71 11.51 5.71 -14.01
N PRO A 72 11.26 4.47 -14.48
CA PRO A 72 11.10 4.17 -15.91
C PRO A 72 9.95 4.91 -16.63
N VAL A 73 9.00 5.48 -15.86
CA VAL A 73 7.87 6.27 -16.39
C VAL A 73 7.97 7.75 -16.06
N GLY A 74 9.18 8.21 -15.66
CA GLY A 74 9.41 9.57 -15.18
C GLY A 74 9.07 9.74 -13.69
N PRO A 75 9.18 10.97 -13.16
CA PRO A 75 8.90 11.22 -11.76
C PRO A 75 7.42 11.04 -11.44
N PHE A 76 7.13 10.40 -10.29
CA PHE A 76 5.76 10.25 -9.81
C PHE A 76 5.68 10.21 -8.27
N THR A 77 4.50 10.46 -7.73
CA THR A 77 4.21 10.30 -6.31
C THR A 77 3.05 9.35 -6.14
N LEU A 78 3.18 8.40 -5.22
CA LEU A 78 2.21 7.34 -4.95
C LEU A 78 1.75 7.42 -3.50
N ALA A 79 0.45 7.48 -3.27
CA ALA A 79 -0.17 7.31 -1.95
C ALA A 79 -0.95 6.00 -1.92
N GLN A 80 -0.82 5.25 -0.83
CA GLN A 80 -1.52 3.98 -0.60
C GLN A 80 -2.13 3.98 0.80
N LEU A 81 -3.39 3.54 0.90
CA LEU A 81 -3.99 3.11 2.16
C LEU A 81 -3.87 1.59 2.26
N ARG A 82 -3.22 1.10 3.30
CA ARG A 82 -2.99 -0.32 3.53
C ARG A 82 -3.63 -0.77 4.84
N LEU A 83 -4.45 -1.80 4.80
CA LEU A 83 -4.94 -2.48 5.99
C LEU A 83 -3.93 -3.55 6.40
N MET A 84 -3.49 -3.49 7.64
CA MET A 84 -2.43 -4.37 8.12
C MET A 84 -2.97 -5.71 8.58
N GLY A 85 -2.20 -6.75 8.25
CA GLY A 85 -2.53 -8.12 8.56
C GLY A 85 -1.32 -9.03 8.41
N ARG A 86 -1.57 -10.32 8.26
CA ARG A 86 -0.54 -11.34 8.04
C ARG A 86 -0.96 -12.26 6.91
N ALA A 87 -0.01 -12.59 6.05
CA ALA A 87 -0.14 -13.66 5.07
C ALA A 87 0.79 -14.80 5.51
N GLY A 88 0.22 -15.86 6.08
CA GLY A 88 0.98 -16.88 6.79
C GLY A 88 1.68 -16.30 8.01
N ALA A 89 3.01 -16.53 8.12
CA ALA A 89 3.83 -16.02 9.21
C ALA A 89 4.27 -14.55 9.05
N HIS A 90 4.15 -14.01 7.84
CA HIS A 90 4.72 -12.70 7.51
C HIS A 90 3.69 -11.58 7.64
N PRO A 91 4.03 -10.45 8.33
CA PRO A 91 3.21 -9.26 8.32
C PRO A 91 3.13 -8.71 6.88
N ARG A 92 1.93 -8.25 6.49
CA ARG A 92 1.63 -7.70 5.16
C ARG A 92 0.62 -6.58 5.25
N GLY A 93 0.83 -5.54 4.44
CA GLY A 93 -0.15 -4.49 4.23
C GLY A 93 -0.99 -4.78 2.98
N TYR A 94 -2.27 -5.07 3.15
CA TYR A 94 -3.20 -5.20 2.03
C TYR A 94 -3.60 -3.82 1.50
N ILE A 95 -3.32 -3.56 0.21
CA ILE A 95 -3.60 -2.27 -0.40
C ILE A 95 -5.10 -2.16 -0.70
N LEU A 96 -5.80 -1.32 0.06
CA LEU A 96 -7.22 -1.02 -0.11
C LEU A 96 -7.44 -0.11 -1.33
N GLY A 97 -6.58 0.90 -1.48
CA GLY A 97 -6.61 1.85 -2.57
C GLY A 97 -5.26 2.53 -2.75
N ALA A 98 -5.05 3.08 -3.93
CA ALA A 98 -3.87 3.87 -4.25
C ALA A 98 -4.21 5.04 -5.17
N VAL A 99 -3.46 6.13 -5.06
CA VAL A 99 -3.54 7.29 -5.95
C VAL A 99 -2.13 7.64 -6.41
N ALA A 100 -1.95 7.83 -7.69
CA ALA A 100 -0.66 8.23 -8.25
C ALA A 100 -0.78 9.55 -9.03
N THR A 101 0.24 10.40 -8.86
CA THR A 101 0.45 11.62 -9.64
C THR A 101 1.68 11.43 -10.52
N GLY A 102 1.59 11.78 -11.78
CA GLY A 102 2.70 11.77 -12.74
C GLY A 102 2.48 10.78 -13.88
N GLY A 103 2.44 11.29 -15.11
CA GLY A 103 2.36 10.54 -16.36
C GLY A 103 1.43 9.32 -16.31
N ASP A 104 1.93 8.20 -16.81
CA ASP A 104 1.21 6.93 -16.89
C ASP A 104 1.40 6.05 -15.63
N ALA A 105 1.93 6.62 -14.53
CA ALA A 105 2.30 5.85 -13.34
C ALA A 105 1.12 5.03 -12.78
N ALA A 106 -0.09 5.61 -12.70
CA ALA A 106 -1.26 4.89 -12.20
C ALA A 106 -1.59 3.66 -13.08
N GLU A 107 -1.53 3.82 -14.40
CA GLU A 107 -1.80 2.74 -15.36
C GLU A 107 -0.75 1.64 -15.29
N GLU A 108 0.53 2.00 -15.30
CA GLU A 108 1.62 1.04 -15.24
C GLU A 108 1.67 0.28 -13.90
N LEU A 109 1.39 0.95 -12.77
CA LEU A 109 1.28 0.30 -11.47
C LEU A 109 0.12 -0.72 -11.42
N ARG A 110 -1.00 -0.42 -12.07
CA ARG A 110 -2.12 -1.37 -12.23
C ARG A 110 -1.74 -2.54 -13.10
N ALA A 111 -1.13 -2.27 -14.26
CA ALA A 111 -0.81 -3.27 -15.27
C ALA A 111 0.31 -4.22 -14.83
N ARG A 112 1.30 -3.72 -14.07
CA ARG A 112 2.49 -4.49 -13.69
C ARG A 112 2.40 -5.15 -12.32
N TRP A 113 1.93 -4.44 -11.31
CA TRP A 113 1.88 -4.96 -9.93
C TRP A 113 0.46 -5.17 -9.42
N GLY A 114 -0.56 -4.86 -10.23
CA GLY A 114 -1.95 -5.02 -9.81
C GLY A 114 -2.34 -4.06 -8.69
N PHE A 115 -1.68 -2.91 -8.53
CA PHE A 115 -2.09 -1.92 -7.54
C PHE A 115 -3.44 -1.33 -7.92
N PRO A 116 -4.38 -1.13 -6.99
CA PRO A 116 -5.66 -0.47 -7.25
C PRO A 116 -5.46 1.06 -7.38
N ALA A 117 -4.50 1.46 -8.23
CA ALA A 117 -4.07 2.84 -8.41
C ALA A 117 -5.05 3.62 -9.30
N ALA A 118 -5.51 4.77 -8.83
CA ALA A 118 -6.25 5.75 -9.60
C ALA A 118 -5.35 6.96 -9.91
N PRO A 119 -5.55 7.65 -11.03
CA PRO A 119 -4.91 8.94 -11.25
C PRO A 119 -5.46 9.96 -10.25
N GLY A 120 -4.60 10.89 -9.83
CA GLY A 120 -4.99 11.97 -8.92
C GLY A 120 -3.80 12.87 -8.59
N THR A 121 -3.96 13.72 -7.59
CA THR A 121 -2.87 14.58 -7.14
C THR A 121 -2.44 14.18 -5.74
N VAL A 122 -1.19 13.78 -5.61
CA VAL A 122 -0.55 13.48 -4.32
C VAL A 122 0.54 14.53 -4.09
N THR A 123 0.42 15.28 -3.03
CA THR A 123 1.39 16.32 -2.66
C THR A 123 2.03 15.96 -1.33
N LEU A 124 3.35 15.79 -1.33
CA LEU A 124 4.17 15.62 -0.14
C LEU A 124 4.97 16.91 0.07
N ARG A 125 4.83 17.55 1.23
CA ARG A 125 5.51 18.81 1.53
C ARG A 125 6.21 18.74 2.87
N ARG A 126 7.50 19.04 2.86
CA ARG A 126 8.31 19.14 4.07
C ARG A 126 8.33 20.60 4.54
N HIS A 127 8.00 20.79 5.81
CA HIS A 127 8.17 22.04 6.56
C HIS A 127 9.17 21.79 7.71
N HIS A 128 9.51 22.85 8.45
CA HIS A 128 10.45 22.72 9.56
C HIS A 128 10.00 21.74 10.65
N ASP A 129 8.71 21.78 10.99
CA ASP A 129 8.11 21.04 12.10
C ASP A 129 7.19 19.89 11.67
N GLN A 130 7.03 19.69 10.36
CA GLN A 130 6.13 18.63 9.86
C GLN A 130 6.44 18.22 8.41
N VAL A 131 6.02 17.01 8.08
CA VAL A 131 5.92 16.51 6.71
C VAL A 131 4.46 16.24 6.40
N ALA A 132 3.85 17.08 5.58
CA ALA A 132 2.42 17.06 5.26
C ALA A 132 2.14 16.34 3.96
N VAL A 133 1.01 15.64 3.90
CA VAL A 133 0.48 15.01 2.70
C VAL A 133 -0.95 15.45 2.45
N THR A 134 -1.25 15.72 1.18
CA THR A 134 -2.60 15.90 0.65
C THR A 134 -2.80 15.00 -0.55
N VAL A 135 -3.92 14.28 -0.59
CA VAL A 135 -4.31 13.44 -1.72
C VAL A 135 -5.65 13.92 -2.25
N LEU A 136 -5.67 14.29 -3.53
CA LEU A 136 -6.88 14.66 -4.24
C LEU A 136 -7.22 13.58 -5.27
N ARG A 137 -8.49 13.23 -5.34
CA ARG A 137 -9.05 12.38 -6.39
C ARG A 137 -10.30 13.06 -6.95
N ASP A 138 -10.39 13.17 -8.27
CA ASP A 138 -11.51 13.83 -8.94
C ASP A 138 -11.76 15.27 -8.42
N GLY A 139 -10.68 15.98 -8.03
CA GLY A 139 -10.72 17.32 -7.48
C GLY A 139 -11.07 17.41 -5.99
N ALA A 140 -11.49 16.32 -5.35
CA ALA A 140 -11.83 16.28 -3.93
C ALA A 140 -10.66 15.78 -3.07
N ALA A 141 -10.46 16.39 -1.89
CA ALA A 141 -9.47 15.93 -0.92
C ALA A 141 -9.98 14.66 -0.23
N ILE A 142 -9.30 13.54 -0.45
CA ILE A 142 -9.62 12.24 0.16
C ILE A 142 -8.68 11.89 1.32
N LEU A 143 -7.57 12.60 1.46
CA LEU A 143 -6.66 12.50 2.60
C LEU A 143 -5.95 13.82 2.84
N GLU A 144 -5.88 14.22 4.10
CA GLU A 144 -5.00 15.27 4.62
C GLU A 144 -4.41 14.78 5.94
N ALA A 145 -3.09 14.64 5.99
CA ALA A 145 -2.40 14.13 7.16
C ALA A 145 -0.97 14.68 7.24
N ALA A 146 -0.32 14.50 8.38
CA ALA A 146 1.07 14.88 8.55
C ALA A 146 1.80 14.02 9.58
N LEU A 147 3.10 13.90 9.41
CA LEU A 147 4.04 13.62 10.49
C LEU A 147 4.43 14.95 11.12
N VAL A 148 4.27 15.10 12.43
CA VAL A 148 4.63 16.31 13.17
C VAL A 148 5.78 16.03 14.12
N ASN A 149 6.59 17.07 14.36
CA ASN A 149 7.79 17.03 15.20
C ASN A 149 8.76 15.91 14.77
N PRO A 150 9.33 15.99 13.55
CA PRO A 150 10.29 15.01 13.07
C PRO A 150 11.57 15.02 13.91
N GLU A 151 12.01 13.86 14.36
CA GLU A 151 13.25 13.62 15.08
C GLU A 151 14.08 12.60 14.31
N VAL A 152 15.37 12.88 14.12
CA VAL A 152 16.28 11.98 13.41
C VAL A 152 16.48 10.70 14.20
N ILE A 153 16.40 9.57 13.50
CA ILE A 153 16.64 8.23 14.03
C ILE A 153 17.57 7.44 13.11
N SER A 154 18.02 6.28 13.55
CA SER A 154 18.76 5.36 12.69
C SER A 154 17.85 4.74 11.63
N GLY A 155 18.35 4.53 10.42
CA GLY A 155 17.65 3.75 9.39
C GLY A 155 17.32 2.31 9.83
N GLY A 156 18.14 1.73 10.72
CA GLY A 156 17.87 0.42 11.32
C GLY A 156 16.66 0.35 12.24
N ASP A 157 16.14 1.51 12.68
CA ASP A 157 14.93 1.59 13.51
C ASP A 157 13.64 1.69 12.69
N ILE A 158 13.76 1.73 11.34
CA ILE A 158 12.62 1.75 10.42
C ILE A 158 12.33 0.36 9.90
N GLN A 159 11.07 -0.03 9.98
CA GLN A 159 10.56 -1.23 9.36
C GLN A 159 9.38 -0.91 8.46
N TYR A 160 9.57 -1.02 7.14
CA TYR A 160 8.49 -0.97 6.18
C TYR A 160 7.96 -2.37 5.92
N ILE A 161 6.68 -2.56 6.23
CA ILE A 161 6.00 -3.83 6.00
C ILE A 161 5.67 -3.94 4.51
N HIS A 162 6.02 -5.06 3.92
CA HIS A 162 5.74 -5.38 2.53
C HIS A 162 4.24 -5.43 2.25
N SER A 163 3.86 -5.23 1.00
CA SER A 163 2.46 -5.16 0.63
C SER A 163 1.97 -6.39 -0.13
N VAL A 164 0.65 -6.55 -0.11
CA VAL A 164 -0.08 -7.44 -1.01
C VAL A 164 -1.21 -6.67 -1.65
N THR A 165 -1.56 -7.05 -2.87
CA THR A 165 -2.65 -6.44 -3.63
C THR A 165 -3.46 -7.50 -4.33
N LEU A 166 -4.75 -7.24 -4.53
CA LEU A 166 -5.66 -8.12 -5.23
C LEU A 166 -5.86 -7.63 -6.66
N ALA A 167 -5.62 -8.50 -7.64
CA ALA A 167 -5.72 -8.17 -9.06
C ALA A 167 -6.28 -9.33 -9.88
N ARG A 168 -6.83 -9.04 -11.05
CA ARG A 168 -7.17 -10.06 -12.04
C ARG A 168 -5.92 -10.51 -12.77
N ALA A 169 -5.81 -11.81 -12.98
CA ALA A 169 -4.73 -12.39 -13.79
C ALA A 169 -4.69 -11.77 -15.20
N PRO A 170 -3.56 -11.84 -15.91
CA PRO A 170 -3.45 -11.53 -17.33
C PRO A 170 -4.47 -12.33 -18.16
N GLU A 171 -4.73 -11.89 -19.40
CA GLU A 171 -5.58 -12.63 -20.32
C GLU A 171 -5.03 -14.05 -20.56
N GLY A 172 -5.90 -15.04 -20.52
CA GLY A 172 -5.52 -16.46 -20.57
C GLY A 172 -5.05 -17.07 -19.24
N GLY A 173 -4.85 -16.26 -18.20
CA GLY A 173 -4.38 -16.70 -16.87
C GLY A 173 -5.45 -17.22 -15.91
N GLY A 174 -6.71 -17.36 -16.39
CA GLY A 174 -7.87 -17.77 -15.58
C GLY A 174 -8.73 -16.60 -15.12
N ALA A 175 -9.96 -16.90 -14.69
CA ALA A 175 -10.93 -15.89 -14.27
C ALA A 175 -10.74 -15.44 -12.81
N ALA A 176 -10.12 -16.28 -11.98
CA ALA A 176 -9.99 -16.03 -10.55
C ALA A 176 -8.97 -14.89 -10.26
N PRO A 177 -9.29 -14.00 -9.30
CA PRO A 177 -8.31 -13.01 -8.82
C PRO A 177 -7.09 -13.67 -8.19
N LEU A 178 -5.98 -12.94 -8.19
CA LEU A 178 -4.73 -13.32 -7.53
C LEU A 178 -4.38 -12.29 -6.46
N LEU A 179 -3.86 -12.76 -5.34
CA LEU A 179 -3.24 -11.92 -4.34
C LEU A 179 -1.73 -11.84 -4.65
N ILE A 180 -1.29 -10.68 -5.10
CA ILE A 180 0.06 -10.42 -5.58
C ILE A 180 0.92 -9.94 -4.42
N GLN A 181 2.07 -10.56 -4.20
CA GLN A 181 3.03 -10.14 -3.20
C GLN A 181 4.05 -9.17 -3.80
N VAL A 182 4.24 -8.03 -3.15
CA VAL A 182 5.21 -6.99 -3.55
C VAL A 182 6.12 -6.71 -2.36
N ASP A 183 7.39 -7.10 -2.48
CA ASP A 183 8.41 -7.07 -1.44
C ASP A 183 9.58 -6.15 -1.83
N PRO A 184 9.45 -4.81 -1.74
CA PRO A 184 10.52 -3.87 -2.05
C PRO A 184 11.72 -4.05 -1.12
N HIS A 185 12.91 -3.73 -1.66
CA HIS A 185 14.12 -3.58 -0.86
C HIS A 185 14.35 -2.10 -0.56
N TYR A 186 14.91 -1.81 0.61
CA TYR A 186 15.16 -0.43 1.05
C TYR A 186 16.60 -0.27 1.51
N THR A 187 17.30 0.74 0.98
CA THR A 187 18.60 1.19 1.46
C THR A 187 18.45 2.60 2.00
N PHE A 188 18.31 2.71 3.33
CA PHE A 188 18.02 3.99 3.99
C PHE A 188 19.25 4.90 4.03
N GLN A 189 19.06 6.17 3.66
CA GLN A 189 20.04 7.24 3.73
C GLN A 189 19.73 8.18 4.90
N LYS A 190 18.46 8.50 5.10
CA LYS A 190 17.96 9.34 6.19
C LYS A 190 16.67 8.77 6.73
N ALA A 191 16.49 8.83 8.06
CA ALA A 191 15.27 8.42 8.71
C ALA A 191 14.90 9.40 9.82
N GLU A 192 13.62 9.73 9.91
CA GLU A 192 13.05 10.56 10.95
C GLU A 192 11.75 9.92 11.44
N ARG A 193 11.46 10.03 12.72
CA ARG A 193 10.24 9.61 13.37
C ARG A 193 9.52 10.81 13.95
N GLY A 194 8.20 10.77 13.98
CA GLY A 194 7.37 11.80 14.59
C GLY A 194 6.02 11.24 15.01
N ARG A 195 5.06 12.14 15.20
CA ARG A 195 3.68 11.77 15.55
C ARG A 195 2.77 11.91 14.33
N PRO A 196 1.91 10.92 14.04
CA PRO A 196 0.95 11.05 12.96
C PRO A 196 -0.19 11.98 13.40
N ARG A 197 -0.56 12.90 12.52
CA ARG A 197 -1.73 13.78 12.65
C ARG A 197 -2.64 13.56 11.45
N LEU A 198 -3.88 13.18 11.69
CA LEU A 198 -4.91 13.03 10.67
C LEU A 198 -5.83 14.25 10.73
N LEU A 199 -6.04 14.90 9.59
CA LEU A 199 -6.97 16.03 9.44
C LEU A 199 -8.21 15.59 8.67
N ARG A 200 -8.04 14.71 7.67
CA ARG A 200 -9.11 14.20 6.83
C ARG A 200 -8.77 12.83 6.28
N ILE A 201 -9.76 11.94 6.24
CA ILE A 201 -9.74 10.72 5.43
C ILE A 201 -11.15 10.40 4.94
N ASP A 202 -11.30 10.18 3.65
CA ASP A 202 -12.51 9.62 3.05
C ASP A 202 -12.28 8.13 2.79
N ALA A 203 -12.65 7.31 3.75
CA ALA A 203 -12.42 5.86 3.68
C ALA A 203 -13.11 5.20 2.48
N ALA A 204 -14.27 5.70 2.06
CA ALA A 204 -14.98 5.16 0.89
C ALA A 204 -14.21 5.39 -0.42
N ALA A 205 -13.57 6.56 -0.56
CA ALA A 205 -12.71 6.85 -1.71
C ALA A 205 -11.48 5.94 -1.79
N TRP A 206 -11.06 5.34 -0.66
CA TRP A 206 -10.01 4.32 -0.57
C TRP A 206 -10.52 2.88 -0.65
N ASN A 207 -11.77 2.66 -1.11
CA ASN A 207 -12.43 1.35 -1.16
C ASN A 207 -12.61 0.66 0.20
N ALA A 208 -12.68 1.43 1.27
CA ALA A 208 -12.84 0.95 2.64
C ALA A 208 -14.06 1.58 3.34
N PRO A 209 -15.27 1.48 2.78
CA PRO A 209 -16.45 2.05 3.41
C PRO A 209 -16.64 1.42 4.80
N GLY A 210 -16.95 2.25 5.80
CA GLY A 210 -17.10 1.81 7.19
C GLY A 210 -15.80 1.74 8.00
N LEU A 211 -14.63 1.95 7.39
CA LEU A 211 -13.37 2.09 8.12
C LEU A 211 -13.36 3.39 8.93
N ILE A 212 -13.18 3.26 10.23
CA ILE A 212 -13.08 4.39 11.16
C ILE A 212 -11.67 4.41 11.73
N VAL A 213 -10.96 5.53 11.51
CA VAL A 213 -9.60 5.72 12.01
C VAL A 213 -9.64 6.22 13.45
N GLY A 214 -8.89 5.56 14.33
CA GLY A 214 -8.81 5.80 15.77
C GLY A 214 -7.46 6.41 16.18
N ASN A 215 -6.83 5.81 17.20
CA ASN A 215 -5.63 6.35 17.83
C ASN A 215 -4.41 6.34 16.91
N PRO A 216 -3.54 7.37 17.01
CA PRO A 216 -2.25 7.39 16.31
C PRO A 216 -1.29 6.35 16.90
N ILE A 217 -0.58 5.60 16.02
CA ILE A 217 0.40 4.59 16.44
C ILE A 217 1.82 5.10 16.19
N ALA A 218 2.16 5.38 14.95
CA ALA A 218 3.52 5.74 14.55
C ALA A 218 3.55 6.56 13.27
N ALA A 219 4.59 7.37 13.12
CA ALA A 219 4.90 8.06 11.88
C ALA A 219 6.40 8.05 11.62
N SER A 220 6.80 7.85 10.38
CA SER A 220 8.18 7.95 9.94
C SER A 220 8.27 8.56 8.54
N VAL A 221 9.38 9.21 8.27
CA VAL A 221 9.74 9.65 6.92
C VAL A 221 11.19 9.28 6.66
N THR A 222 11.47 8.78 5.47
CA THR A 222 12.82 8.37 5.07
C THR A 222 13.18 8.89 3.70
N THR A 223 14.48 9.05 3.47
CA THR A 223 15.05 9.06 2.12
C THR A 223 15.79 7.75 1.92
N CYS A 224 15.52 7.05 0.85
CA CYS A 224 16.12 5.74 0.58
C CYS A 224 16.18 5.45 -0.93
N ASP A 225 17.07 4.53 -1.29
CA ASP A 225 16.97 3.83 -2.56
C ASP A 225 16.07 2.60 -2.37
N THR A 226 15.16 2.39 -3.30
CA THR A 226 14.22 1.27 -3.26
C THR A 226 13.94 0.72 -4.65
N ASP A 227 13.12 -0.31 -4.73
CA ASP A 227 12.62 -0.86 -5.98
C ASP A 227 11.12 -1.20 -5.90
N LEU A 228 10.47 -1.29 -7.04
CA LEU A 228 9.29 -2.12 -7.19
C LEU A 228 9.77 -3.44 -7.81
N PRO A 229 9.82 -4.53 -7.04
CA PRO A 229 10.50 -5.75 -7.45
C PRO A 229 9.72 -6.54 -8.51
N ALA A 230 10.40 -7.43 -9.19
CA ALA A 230 9.74 -8.49 -9.95
C ALA A 230 8.81 -9.30 -9.06
N ILE A 231 7.65 -9.70 -9.59
CA ILE A 231 6.70 -10.54 -8.86
C ILE A 231 7.29 -11.94 -8.69
N ARG A 232 7.48 -12.35 -7.44
CA ARG A 232 8.03 -13.68 -7.11
C ARG A 232 6.97 -14.67 -6.69
N PHE A 233 5.91 -14.19 -6.03
CA PHE A 233 4.86 -15.03 -5.48
C PHE A 233 3.48 -14.44 -5.74
N VAL A 234 2.56 -15.30 -6.07
CA VAL A 234 1.13 -15.02 -6.09
C VAL A 234 0.41 -16.02 -5.21
N MET A 235 -0.71 -15.63 -4.64
CA MET A 235 -1.50 -16.45 -3.72
C MET A 235 -2.94 -16.51 -4.19
N ASP A 236 -3.60 -17.61 -3.89
CA ASP A 236 -5.04 -17.73 -4.00
C ASP A 236 -5.68 -16.93 -2.84
N PRO A 237 -6.50 -15.91 -3.11
CA PRO A 237 -7.08 -15.07 -2.07
C PRO A 237 -8.09 -15.80 -1.16
N GLU A 238 -8.59 -16.97 -1.58
CA GLU A 238 -9.60 -17.77 -0.87
C GLU A 238 -8.98 -18.88 0.00
N ARG A 239 -7.70 -19.19 -0.18
CA ARG A 239 -7.03 -20.30 0.50
C ARG A 239 -5.97 -19.83 1.48
N PRO A 240 -5.75 -20.59 2.57
CA PRO A 240 -4.61 -20.33 3.44
C PRO A 240 -3.30 -20.25 2.64
N VAL A 241 -2.45 -19.27 2.95
CA VAL A 241 -1.21 -18.97 2.21
C VAL A 241 -0.32 -20.20 1.99
N VAL A 242 -0.21 -21.08 2.99
CA VAL A 242 0.59 -22.31 2.89
C VAL A 242 0.12 -23.25 1.77
N GLN A 243 -1.18 -23.20 1.42
CA GLN A 243 -1.79 -24.06 0.39
C GLN A 243 -1.99 -23.32 -0.93
N GLY A 244 -2.15 -22.01 -0.88
CA GLY A 244 -2.52 -21.18 -2.02
C GLY A 244 -1.35 -20.46 -2.71
N THR A 245 -0.13 -20.50 -2.14
CA THR A 245 1.02 -19.78 -2.70
C THR A 245 1.63 -20.50 -3.90
N ARG A 246 1.85 -19.75 -4.97
CA ARG A 246 2.55 -20.20 -6.17
C ARG A 246 3.73 -19.27 -6.46
N LYS A 247 4.91 -19.83 -6.68
CA LYS A 247 6.08 -19.10 -7.16
C LYS A 247 5.93 -18.78 -8.64
N ILE A 248 6.22 -17.54 -9.01
CA ILE A 248 6.38 -17.09 -10.40
C ILE A 248 7.85 -17.23 -10.74
N ARG A 249 8.14 -17.68 -11.95
CA ARG A 249 9.52 -17.92 -12.40
C ARG A 249 10.27 -16.64 -12.64
#